data_cc7a87ff67432f2c678762352e6a7485
#
_entry.id   cc7a87ff67432f2c678762352e6a7485
#
_cell.length_a   1.000
_cell.length_b   1.000
_cell.length_c   1.000
_cell.angle_alpha   90.00
_cell.angle_beta   90.00
_cell.angle_gamma   90.00
#
_symmetry.space_group_name_H-M   'P 1'
#
loop_
_entity.id
_entity.type
_entity.pdbx_description
1 polymer ?
#
loop_
_entity_poly.entity_id
_entity_poly.type
_entity_poly.pdbx_seq_one_letter_code
_entity_poly.pdbx_strand_id
1 'polypeptide(L)'
;MDSEDKNDSKVQENQEIKPLDPTSSATSELAAILSVEHEINAADIHEKPIELASENEDASIAWSVVVPAMILVLGTVVWGLAAPVNFSHASSTAFSWVLGNLGWAFVLFTTIFVAFVVVIAASKFGAIRLGAADEQPEFSNSSWIAMMFAAGMGIGLMFYGASEPLAFYRDSVPGHNSHEVGTAMATAMFHWTLHPWAMYAIVGLAIAYSTYRVGRRQLISAAFTPLIGEKHANGFVGKAIDSLSIFATVFGTACSLGLGALQIRAGLSASGFVSNPGTGIIVTIVGVLTLAFLISAMSGVGKGIRILSNINMVFAAALAIFVFAFGPTIVQLNLLPGSMGAYASQFFEMAGRTASAADGTAGDWISSWTIFYWAWWVSWSPFVGMFIARISRGRTIREFCTGVLLVPAGLSTVWFAIFGGTAISMEQGGNSIYADGVPESQLFNLLHSLPGGFVMGIVAVLLLATFFITSADSASTVMGSLSQGGRATATPWLTGAWGLVTAMIGLTLLVSGGDQALHSIQSVTIVAATPFLFVVFALMFAIVKDLRNDVIYLDQREQERFNRQLAVERRHHREREEMRLAKKRMARMKHPTAKGSAKSAAKAADKVATKSGRK
;
A
#
# COMPACT_ATOMS: atom_id res chain seq x y z
N MET A 1 24.95 33.22 59.01
CA MET A 1 24.84 31.81 59.38
C MET A 1 24.47 31.12 58.09
N ASP A 2 25.43 30.91 57.26
CA ASP A 2 26.37 29.79 57.09
C ASP A 2 25.68 28.47 56.84
N SER A 3 25.72 28.02 55.61
CA SER A 3 26.29 26.75 55.22
C SER A 3 26.35 26.63 53.68
N GLU A 4 27.58 26.63 53.23
CA GLU A 4 28.01 26.21 51.89
C GLU A 4 27.56 24.77 51.59
N ASP A 5 27.16 24.51 50.34
CA ASP A 5 27.19 23.17 49.82
C ASP A 5 27.95 23.15 48.48
N LYS A 6 29.03 22.39 48.53
CA LYS A 6 30.03 22.27 47.48
C LYS A 6 29.50 21.34 46.37
N ASN A 7 29.45 21.83 45.21
CA ASN A 7 29.18 21.08 43.98
C ASN A 7 30.49 20.48 43.45
N ASP A 8 30.69 19.19 43.71
CA ASP A 8 31.82 18.41 43.20
C ASP A 8 31.59 18.10 41.71
N SER A 9 32.20 18.91 40.86
CA SER A 9 32.40 18.61 39.45
C SER A 9 33.47 17.54 39.29
N LYS A 10 33.11 16.28 39.13
CA LYS A 10 34.02 15.23 38.65
C LYS A 10 34.37 15.48 37.19
N VAL A 11 35.56 15.97 36.99
CA VAL A 11 36.27 16.01 35.70
C VAL A 11 36.46 14.56 35.25
N GLN A 12 35.92 14.24 34.08
CA GLN A 12 36.25 12.99 33.37
C GLN A 12 37.72 13.02 32.98
N GLU A 13 38.47 12.14 33.59
CA GLU A 13 39.84 11.86 33.26
C GLU A 13 39.92 11.33 31.82
N ASN A 14 40.63 12.05 30.97
CA ASN A 14 41.01 11.59 29.64
C ASN A 14 41.84 10.33 29.77
N GLN A 15 41.30 9.17 29.40
CA GLN A 15 42.12 7.96 29.22
C GLN A 15 43.06 8.19 28.02
N GLU A 16 44.34 8.42 28.33
CA GLU A 16 45.41 8.38 27.35
C GLU A 16 45.42 7.01 26.66
N ILE A 17 45.20 7.01 25.35
CA ILE A 17 45.34 5.81 24.51
C ILE A 17 46.83 5.42 24.53
N LYS A 18 47.16 4.33 25.27
CA LYS A 18 48.51 3.75 25.25
C LYS A 18 48.91 3.36 23.84
N PRO A 19 50.15 3.66 23.39
CA PRO A 19 50.65 3.19 22.11
C PRO A 19 50.60 1.66 22.04
N LEU A 20 50.11 1.13 20.95
CA LEU A 20 49.97 -0.30 20.67
C LEU A 20 51.33 -1.00 20.64
N ASP A 21 51.44 -2.17 21.28
CA ASP A 21 52.64 -3.01 21.31
C ASP A 21 52.88 -3.60 19.88
N PRO A 22 54.03 -3.35 19.25
CA PRO A 22 54.34 -3.83 17.89
C PRO A 22 54.47 -5.35 17.78
N THR A 23 54.30 -6.10 18.86
CA THR A 23 54.34 -7.58 18.88
C THR A 23 52.96 -8.24 18.91
N SER A 24 51.88 -7.47 19.02
CA SER A 24 50.52 -8.01 18.98
C SER A 24 50.13 -8.43 17.56
N SER A 25 49.47 -9.59 17.42
CA SER A 25 48.99 -10.01 16.11
C SER A 25 47.81 -9.12 15.68
N ALA A 26 47.72 -8.77 14.41
CA ALA A 26 46.60 -7.98 13.86
C ALA A 26 45.21 -8.53 14.26
N THR A 27 45.13 -9.81 14.61
CA THR A 27 43.94 -10.49 15.10
C THR A 27 43.60 -10.14 16.57
N SER A 28 44.60 -9.94 17.43
CA SER A 28 44.37 -9.53 18.80
C SER A 28 44.06 -8.04 18.95
N GLU A 29 44.63 -7.21 18.05
CA GLU A 29 44.29 -5.79 17.97
C GLU A 29 42.86 -5.60 17.47
N LEU A 30 42.45 -6.37 16.43
CA LEU A 30 41.10 -6.35 15.93
C LEU A 30 40.07 -6.87 16.95
N ALA A 31 40.43 -7.91 17.70
CA ALA A 31 39.61 -8.43 18.79
C ALA A 31 39.47 -7.44 19.95
N ALA A 32 40.55 -6.66 20.25
CA ALA A 32 40.49 -5.61 21.26
C ALA A 32 39.64 -4.41 20.84
N ILE A 33 39.73 -3.99 19.58
CA ILE A 33 38.87 -2.94 18.98
C ILE A 33 37.39 -3.40 18.97
N LEU A 34 37.11 -4.63 18.58
CA LEU A 34 35.76 -5.18 18.57
C LEU A 34 35.19 -5.39 19.98
N SER A 35 36.04 -5.65 20.99
CA SER A 35 35.59 -5.77 22.38
C SER A 35 35.29 -4.41 23.02
N VAL A 36 35.98 -3.35 22.61
CA VAL A 36 35.72 -1.97 23.10
C VAL A 36 34.45 -1.42 22.46
N GLU A 37 34.17 -1.71 21.17
CA GLU A 37 32.89 -1.34 20.53
C GLU A 37 31.71 -2.17 21.05
N HIS A 38 31.91 -3.36 21.60
CA HIS A 38 30.84 -4.15 22.23
C HIS A 38 30.46 -3.69 23.65
N GLU A 39 31.24 -2.82 24.26
CA GLU A 39 30.86 -2.16 25.53
C GLU A 39 30.03 -0.89 25.34
N ILE A 40 29.82 -0.42 24.10
CA ILE A 40 28.71 0.46 23.78
C ILE A 40 27.45 -0.42 23.81
N ASN A 41 26.93 -0.51 25.02
CA ASN A 41 25.72 -1.18 25.48
C ASN A 41 24.74 -1.60 24.38
N ALA A 42 24.77 -2.88 23.98
CA ALA A 42 23.63 -3.52 23.36
C ALA A 42 22.33 -3.42 24.22
N ALA A 43 22.46 -3.03 25.50
CA ALA A 43 21.36 -2.73 26.41
C ALA A 43 20.65 -1.39 26.11
N ASP A 44 21.31 -0.42 25.48
CA ASP A 44 20.70 0.86 25.13
C ASP A 44 19.92 0.80 23.78
N ILE A 45 20.07 -0.30 23.04
CA ILE A 45 19.26 -0.60 21.83
C ILE A 45 17.93 -1.29 22.20
N HIS A 46 17.77 -1.74 23.44
CA HIS A 46 16.48 -2.18 24.00
C HIS A 46 15.66 -0.96 24.45
N GLU A 47 15.48 -0.01 23.53
CA GLU A 47 14.54 1.08 23.79
C GLU A 47 13.15 0.50 23.95
N LYS A 48 12.51 0.89 25.07
CA LYS A 48 11.09 0.73 25.33
C LYS A 48 10.31 1.02 24.05
N PRO A 49 9.18 0.33 23.80
CA PRO A 49 8.29 0.69 22.70
C PRO A 49 8.10 2.21 22.72
N ILE A 50 8.37 2.87 21.59
CA ILE A 50 8.24 4.33 21.49
C ILE A 50 6.82 4.68 21.91
N GLU A 51 6.67 5.39 23.03
CA GLU A 51 5.40 5.96 23.43
C GLU A 51 5.02 6.98 22.36
N LEU A 52 3.91 6.72 21.67
CA LEU A 52 3.45 7.59 20.61
C LEU A 52 3.19 8.97 21.22
N ALA A 53 3.89 9.99 20.75
CA ALA A 53 3.75 11.38 21.20
C ALA A 53 2.30 11.91 21.14
N SER A 54 1.41 11.16 20.51
CA SER A 54 0.00 11.49 20.32
C SER A 54 -0.94 11.11 21.47
N GLU A 55 -0.53 10.28 22.44
CA GLU A 55 -1.45 9.84 23.51
C GLU A 55 -1.60 10.87 24.64
N ASN A 56 -0.59 11.71 24.86
CA ASN A 56 -0.53 12.67 25.96
C ASN A 56 -0.72 14.15 25.57
N GLU A 57 -0.89 14.47 24.28
CA GLU A 57 -1.13 15.85 23.87
C GLU A 57 -2.60 16.25 23.94
N ASP A 58 -2.87 17.50 24.37
CA ASP A 58 -4.21 18.10 24.37
C ASP A 58 -4.88 17.97 22.99
N ALA A 59 -6.18 17.69 22.98
CA ALA A 59 -7.01 17.50 21.78
C ALA A 59 -7.19 18.81 20.97
N SER A 60 -6.13 19.57 20.78
CA SER A 60 -6.15 20.82 20.04
C SER A 60 -6.35 20.57 18.54
N ILE A 61 -7.22 21.39 17.92
CA ILE A 61 -7.46 21.32 16.48
C ILE A 61 -6.35 22.08 15.75
N ALA A 62 -5.77 21.44 14.76
CA ALA A 62 -4.81 22.06 13.84
C ALA A 62 -5.54 22.97 12.83
N TRP A 63 -6.04 24.11 13.28
CA TRP A 63 -6.81 25.04 12.44
C TRP A 63 -6.10 25.43 11.16
N SER A 64 -4.78 25.49 11.18
CA SER A 64 -3.97 25.77 9.99
C SER A 64 -4.00 24.67 8.92
N VAL A 65 -4.50 23.48 9.26
CA VAL A 65 -4.73 22.35 8.33
C VAL A 65 -6.22 22.28 7.98
N VAL A 66 -7.08 22.38 8.99
CA VAL A 66 -8.54 22.24 8.84
C VAL A 66 -9.15 23.35 8.01
N VAL A 67 -8.80 24.63 8.29
CA VAL A 67 -9.42 25.76 7.62
C VAL A 67 -9.19 25.76 6.10
N PRO A 68 -7.96 25.59 5.59
CA PRO A 68 -7.75 25.51 4.14
C PRO A 68 -8.51 24.35 3.50
N ALA A 69 -8.48 23.16 4.10
CA ALA A 69 -9.22 22.00 3.60
C ALA A 69 -10.73 22.26 3.58
N MET A 70 -11.28 22.81 4.66
CA MET A 70 -12.71 23.11 4.78
C MET A 70 -13.17 24.19 3.78
N ILE A 71 -12.36 25.24 3.56
CA ILE A 71 -12.66 26.28 2.56
C ILE A 71 -12.75 25.67 1.16
N LEU A 72 -11.80 24.82 0.79
CA LEU A 72 -11.81 24.15 -0.51
C LEU A 72 -13.04 23.24 -0.66
N VAL A 73 -13.32 22.44 0.35
CA VAL A 73 -14.43 21.47 0.31
C VAL A 73 -15.79 22.17 0.34
N LEU A 74 -16.04 23.06 1.31
CA LEU A 74 -17.30 23.81 1.39
C LEU A 74 -17.48 24.75 0.21
N GLY A 75 -16.39 25.37 -0.28
CA GLY A 75 -16.40 26.17 -1.49
C GLY A 75 -16.90 25.36 -2.70
N THR A 76 -16.45 24.11 -2.84
CA THR A 76 -16.94 23.20 -3.88
C THR A 76 -18.43 22.88 -3.72
N VAL A 77 -18.89 22.60 -2.51
CA VAL A 77 -20.32 22.34 -2.23
C VAL A 77 -21.17 23.57 -2.59
N VAL A 78 -20.81 24.74 -2.07
CA VAL A 78 -21.55 25.97 -2.33
C VAL A 78 -21.58 26.31 -3.82
N TRP A 79 -20.45 26.16 -4.51
CA TRP A 79 -20.36 26.40 -5.95
C TRP A 79 -21.23 25.42 -6.75
N GLY A 80 -21.15 24.12 -6.44
CA GLY A 80 -21.95 23.07 -7.12
C GLY A 80 -23.46 23.25 -6.93
N LEU A 81 -23.89 23.68 -5.74
CA LEU A 81 -25.32 23.92 -5.46
C LEU A 81 -25.85 25.28 -5.97
N ALA A 82 -25.04 26.36 -5.83
CA ALA A 82 -25.46 27.70 -6.23
C ALA A 82 -25.37 27.94 -7.73
N ALA A 83 -24.42 27.31 -8.43
CA ALA A 83 -24.18 27.51 -9.85
C ALA A 83 -23.80 26.18 -10.55
N PRO A 84 -24.69 25.17 -10.60
CA PRO A 84 -24.37 23.82 -11.05
C PRO A 84 -23.86 23.76 -12.50
N VAL A 85 -24.40 24.55 -13.41
CA VAL A 85 -23.96 24.60 -14.81
C VAL A 85 -22.54 25.15 -14.92
N ASN A 86 -22.23 26.23 -14.19
CA ASN A 86 -20.89 26.82 -14.17
C ASN A 86 -19.88 25.85 -13.54
N PHE A 87 -20.24 25.20 -12.44
CA PHE A 87 -19.43 24.20 -11.77
C PHE A 87 -19.13 23.01 -12.70
N SER A 88 -20.14 22.48 -13.38
CA SER A 88 -19.98 21.38 -14.34
C SER A 88 -19.02 21.77 -15.47
N HIS A 89 -19.18 22.96 -16.06
CA HIS A 89 -18.28 23.44 -17.11
C HIS A 89 -16.84 23.63 -16.62
N ALA A 90 -16.66 24.22 -15.45
CA ALA A 90 -15.32 24.41 -14.86
C ALA A 90 -14.66 23.08 -14.51
N SER A 91 -15.43 22.13 -13.94
CA SER A 91 -14.95 20.78 -13.62
C SER A 91 -14.53 20.04 -14.88
N SER A 92 -15.33 20.08 -15.95
CA SER A 92 -14.99 19.46 -17.24
C SER A 92 -13.76 20.09 -17.89
N THR A 93 -13.60 21.40 -17.78
CA THR A 93 -12.40 22.11 -18.28
C THR A 93 -11.16 21.69 -17.50
N ALA A 94 -11.24 21.67 -16.18
CA ALA A 94 -10.14 21.23 -15.31
C ALA A 94 -9.79 19.76 -15.55
N PHE A 95 -10.78 18.91 -15.69
CA PHE A 95 -10.64 17.50 -16.03
C PHE A 95 -9.92 17.30 -17.37
N SER A 96 -10.36 17.97 -18.43
CA SER A 96 -9.73 17.91 -19.75
C SER A 96 -8.29 18.39 -19.71
N TRP A 97 -8.01 19.44 -18.94
CA TRP A 97 -6.64 19.94 -18.74
C TRP A 97 -5.76 18.92 -18.03
N VAL A 98 -6.25 18.31 -16.95
CA VAL A 98 -5.51 17.25 -16.21
C VAL A 98 -5.22 16.07 -17.12
N LEU A 99 -6.19 15.59 -17.87
CA LEU A 99 -6.00 14.46 -18.78
C LEU A 99 -4.99 14.77 -19.89
N GLY A 100 -5.12 15.91 -20.53
CA GLY A 100 -4.24 16.31 -21.63
C GLY A 100 -2.79 16.56 -21.19
N ASN A 101 -2.57 17.04 -19.96
CA ASN A 101 -1.23 17.41 -19.49
C ASN A 101 -0.61 16.43 -18.50
N LEU A 102 -1.41 15.76 -17.66
CA LEU A 102 -0.94 14.92 -16.54
C LEU A 102 -1.43 13.47 -16.61
N GLY A 103 -2.22 13.08 -17.61
CA GLY A 103 -2.70 11.70 -17.75
C GLY A 103 -1.55 10.67 -17.79
N TRP A 104 -0.46 11.00 -18.46
CA TRP A 104 0.75 10.17 -18.49
C TRP A 104 1.36 9.96 -17.11
N ALA A 105 1.27 10.96 -16.21
CA ALA A 105 1.83 10.86 -14.87
C ALA A 105 1.07 9.84 -14.01
N PHE A 106 -0.25 9.76 -14.14
CA PHE A 106 -1.03 8.72 -13.47
C PHE A 106 -0.57 7.32 -13.90
N VAL A 107 -0.44 7.07 -15.19
CA VAL A 107 -0.03 5.75 -15.72
C VAL A 107 1.41 5.40 -15.29
N LEU A 108 2.35 6.34 -15.46
CA LEU A 108 3.75 6.09 -15.17
C LEU A 108 4.02 5.94 -13.67
N PHE A 109 3.52 6.87 -12.83
CA PHE A 109 3.85 6.88 -11.41
C PHE A 109 3.25 5.67 -10.71
N THR A 110 2.03 5.27 -11.04
CA THR A 110 1.40 4.12 -10.39
C THR A 110 2.11 2.81 -10.71
N THR A 111 2.64 2.66 -11.92
CA THR A 111 3.50 1.52 -12.27
C THR A 111 4.84 1.57 -11.52
N ILE A 112 5.45 2.77 -11.40
CA ILE A 112 6.65 2.96 -10.57
C ILE A 112 6.37 2.60 -9.11
N PHE A 113 5.16 2.89 -8.58
CA PHE A 113 4.78 2.54 -7.21
C PHE A 113 4.80 1.02 -7.00
N VAL A 114 4.28 0.24 -7.93
CA VAL A 114 4.35 -1.23 -7.88
C VAL A 114 5.81 -1.70 -7.84
N ALA A 115 6.63 -1.22 -8.78
CA ALA A 115 8.05 -1.55 -8.84
C ALA A 115 8.78 -1.17 -7.54
N PHE A 116 8.50 0.01 -6.99
CA PHE A 116 9.09 0.49 -5.74
C PHE A 116 8.78 -0.42 -4.55
N VAL A 117 7.51 -0.77 -4.35
CA VAL A 117 7.10 -1.64 -3.24
C VAL A 117 7.76 -3.02 -3.34
N VAL A 118 7.82 -3.59 -4.55
CA VAL A 118 8.49 -4.87 -4.81
C VAL A 118 10.00 -4.78 -4.52
N VAL A 119 10.66 -3.72 -4.99
CA VAL A 119 12.10 -3.49 -4.76
C VAL A 119 12.41 -3.30 -3.28
N ILE A 120 11.62 -2.52 -2.55
CA ILE A 120 11.80 -2.32 -1.11
C ILE A 120 11.64 -3.66 -0.36
N ALA A 121 10.60 -4.44 -0.67
CA ALA A 121 10.37 -5.75 -0.06
C ALA A 121 11.52 -6.73 -0.31
N ALA A 122 12.05 -6.76 -1.54
CA ALA A 122 13.13 -7.65 -1.94
C ALA A 122 14.52 -7.20 -1.43
N SER A 123 14.68 -5.91 -1.11
CA SER A 123 15.93 -5.32 -0.68
C SER A 123 16.28 -5.67 0.78
N LYS A 124 17.43 -5.19 1.24
CA LYS A 124 17.84 -5.28 2.65
C LYS A 124 16.94 -4.50 3.59
N PHE A 125 16.31 -3.43 3.11
CA PHE A 125 15.32 -2.67 3.87
C PHE A 125 14.13 -3.52 4.31
N GLY A 126 13.82 -4.59 3.56
CA GLY A 126 12.77 -5.54 3.91
C GLY A 126 12.94 -6.22 5.28
N ALA A 127 14.13 -6.27 5.85
CA ALA A 127 14.40 -6.86 7.16
C ALA A 127 14.11 -5.90 8.34
N ILE A 128 14.01 -4.60 8.09
CA ILE A 128 13.73 -3.59 9.11
C ILE A 128 12.31 -3.78 9.65
N ARG A 129 12.12 -3.66 10.97
CA ARG A 129 10.82 -3.73 11.63
C ARG A 129 10.17 -2.35 11.72
N LEU A 130 8.86 -2.33 11.57
CA LEU A 130 8.00 -1.17 11.80
C LEU A 130 7.71 -1.05 13.30
N GLY A 131 8.73 -0.68 14.06
CA GLY A 131 8.75 -0.62 15.52
C GLY A 131 10.16 -0.79 16.07
N ALA A 132 10.29 -1.15 17.34
CA ALA A 132 11.56 -1.51 17.94
C ALA A 132 12.18 -2.76 17.26
N ALA A 133 13.49 -2.97 17.44
CA ALA A 133 14.21 -4.03 16.70
C ALA A 133 13.67 -5.44 16.97
N ASP A 134 13.18 -5.71 18.17
CA ASP A 134 12.64 -6.99 18.64
C ASP A 134 11.12 -6.98 18.87
N GLU A 135 10.45 -5.86 18.53
CA GLU A 135 9.00 -5.71 18.70
C GLU A 135 8.23 -6.76 17.91
N GLN A 136 7.35 -7.49 18.59
CA GLN A 136 6.50 -8.49 17.94
C GLN A 136 5.27 -7.82 17.30
N PRO A 137 4.72 -8.42 16.22
CA PRO A 137 3.50 -7.92 15.61
C PRO A 137 2.35 -7.83 16.63
N GLU A 138 1.68 -6.68 16.67
CA GLU A 138 0.53 -6.44 17.56
C GLU A 138 -0.65 -7.37 17.25
N PHE A 139 -0.86 -7.71 15.98
CA PHE A 139 -1.93 -8.58 15.53
C PHE A 139 -1.39 -9.88 14.93
N SER A 140 -2.08 -10.99 15.20
CA SER A 140 -1.81 -12.27 14.54
C SER A 140 -1.94 -12.16 13.01
N ASN A 141 -1.31 -13.04 12.25
CA ASN A 141 -1.38 -13.00 10.78
C ASN A 141 -2.81 -13.11 10.26
N SER A 142 -3.64 -13.97 10.85
CA SER A 142 -5.04 -14.13 10.46
C SER A 142 -5.87 -12.87 10.72
N SER A 143 -5.70 -12.23 11.89
CA SER A 143 -6.38 -10.98 12.21
C SER A 143 -5.93 -9.84 11.30
N TRP A 144 -4.64 -9.74 11.02
CA TRP A 144 -4.07 -8.72 10.14
C TRP A 144 -4.60 -8.86 8.71
N ILE A 145 -4.63 -10.09 8.17
CA ILE A 145 -5.20 -10.40 6.85
C ILE A 145 -6.69 -10.04 6.79
N ALA A 146 -7.45 -10.41 7.83
CA ALA A 146 -8.88 -10.08 7.90
C ALA A 146 -9.14 -8.56 7.95
N MET A 147 -8.32 -7.81 8.70
CA MET A 147 -8.42 -6.36 8.75
C MET A 147 -8.03 -5.69 7.41
N MET A 148 -7.00 -6.19 6.72
CA MET A 148 -6.68 -5.72 5.37
C MET A 148 -7.80 -6.01 4.38
N PHE A 149 -8.41 -7.19 4.45
CA PHE A 149 -9.57 -7.55 3.65
C PHE A 149 -10.72 -6.56 3.88
N ALA A 150 -11.06 -6.29 5.15
CA ALA A 150 -12.13 -5.36 5.51
C ALA A 150 -11.87 -3.92 5.00
N ALA A 151 -10.60 -3.51 4.92
CA ALA A 151 -10.23 -2.20 4.36
C ALA A 151 -10.31 -2.14 2.83
N GLY A 152 -10.07 -3.27 2.15
CA GLY A 152 -10.04 -3.35 0.70
C GLY A 152 -11.37 -3.71 0.05
N MET A 153 -12.26 -4.38 0.80
CA MET A 153 -13.59 -4.74 0.33
C MET A 153 -14.57 -3.62 0.66
N GLY A 154 -15.19 -3.09 -0.35
CA GLY A 154 -16.10 -1.97 -0.19
C GLY A 154 -17.06 -1.83 -1.36
N ILE A 155 -17.71 -0.68 -1.42
CA ILE A 155 -18.69 -0.32 -2.45
C ILE A 155 -18.15 -0.52 -3.87
N GLY A 156 -16.85 -0.20 -4.09
CA GLY A 156 -16.24 -0.33 -5.41
C GLY A 156 -16.27 -1.75 -5.96
N LEU A 157 -15.91 -2.77 -5.16
CA LEU A 157 -15.97 -4.17 -5.61
C LEU A 157 -17.40 -4.65 -5.86
N MET A 158 -18.37 -4.14 -5.10
CA MET A 158 -19.79 -4.40 -5.36
C MET A 158 -20.25 -3.77 -6.66
N PHE A 159 -19.81 -2.54 -6.93
CA PHE A 159 -20.19 -1.79 -8.12
C PHE A 159 -19.56 -2.36 -9.39
N TYR A 160 -18.25 -2.60 -9.37
CA TYR A 160 -17.48 -2.95 -10.56
C TYR A 160 -17.20 -4.45 -10.71
N GLY A 161 -17.50 -5.27 -9.69
CA GLY A 161 -17.17 -6.70 -9.71
C GLY A 161 -17.80 -7.49 -10.86
N ALA A 162 -19.03 -7.14 -11.26
CA ALA A 162 -19.69 -7.70 -12.41
C ALA A 162 -19.57 -6.76 -13.63
N SER A 163 -19.74 -5.44 -13.43
CA SER A 163 -19.91 -4.48 -14.50
C SER A 163 -18.64 -4.21 -15.29
N GLU A 164 -17.49 -4.14 -14.65
CA GLU A 164 -16.24 -3.82 -15.35
C GLU A 164 -15.75 -4.93 -16.28
N PRO A 165 -15.65 -6.21 -15.86
CA PRO A 165 -15.29 -7.29 -16.78
C PRO A 165 -16.29 -7.44 -17.91
N LEU A 166 -17.59 -7.21 -17.64
CA LEU A 166 -18.65 -7.29 -18.64
C LEU A 166 -18.54 -6.15 -19.66
N ALA A 167 -18.27 -4.92 -19.23
CA ALA A 167 -18.03 -3.79 -20.11
C ALA A 167 -16.82 -4.04 -21.02
N PHE A 168 -15.69 -4.48 -20.47
CA PHE A 168 -14.49 -4.79 -21.27
C PHE A 168 -14.69 -5.95 -22.23
N TYR A 169 -15.55 -6.89 -21.89
CA TYR A 169 -15.92 -7.98 -22.78
C TYR A 169 -16.79 -7.48 -23.94
N ARG A 170 -17.76 -6.59 -23.69
CA ARG A 170 -18.71 -6.07 -24.68
C ARG A 170 -18.13 -4.95 -25.54
N ASP A 171 -17.53 -3.96 -24.89
CA ASP A 171 -17.13 -2.69 -25.50
C ASP A 171 -15.67 -2.70 -25.98
N SER A 172 -14.94 -3.79 -25.73
CA SER A 172 -13.51 -3.96 -25.98
C SER A 172 -12.59 -3.11 -25.08
N VAL A 173 -11.33 -3.47 -25.08
CA VAL A 173 -10.22 -2.74 -24.45
C VAL A 173 -9.36 -2.17 -25.59
N PRO A 174 -8.82 -0.94 -25.49
CA PRO A 174 -8.01 -0.35 -26.55
C PRO A 174 -6.86 -1.28 -27.00
N GLY A 175 -6.79 -1.51 -28.31
CA GLY A 175 -5.83 -2.42 -28.91
C GLY A 175 -6.26 -3.89 -28.97
N HIS A 176 -7.45 -4.24 -28.46
CA HIS A 176 -7.99 -5.59 -28.45
C HIS A 176 -9.40 -5.64 -29.07
N ASN A 177 -9.85 -6.86 -29.38
CA ASN A 177 -11.20 -7.07 -29.88
C ASN A 177 -12.22 -7.20 -28.75
N SER A 178 -13.49 -6.93 -29.07
CA SER A 178 -14.59 -7.32 -28.17
C SER A 178 -14.68 -8.84 -28.02
N HIS A 179 -15.29 -9.29 -26.93
CA HIS A 179 -15.52 -10.71 -26.62
C HIS A 179 -14.26 -11.51 -26.25
N GLU A 180 -13.13 -10.84 -25.95
CA GLU A 180 -11.92 -11.46 -25.42
C GLU A 180 -12.01 -11.57 -23.89
N VAL A 181 -12.45 -12.72 -23.37
CA VAL A 181 -12.64 -12.95 -21.92
C VAL A 181 -11.34 -12.75 -21.14
N GLY A 182 -10.23 -13.28 -21.64
CA GLY A 182 -8.92 -13.17 -20.98
C GLY A 182 -8.47 -11.73 -20.79
N THR A 183 -8.58 -10.92 -21.84
CA THR A 183 -8.22 -9.49 -21.82
C THR A 183 -9.15 -8.67 -20.92
N ALA A 184 -10.47 -8.94 -20.98
CA ALA A 184 -11.45 -8.27 -20.12
C ALA A 184 -11.16 -8.52 -18.63
N MET A 185 -10.95 -9.78 -18.26
CA MET A 185 -10.62 -10.17 -16.89
C MET A 185 -9.25 -9.64 -16.44
N ALA A 186 -8.22 -9.73 -17.28
CA ALA A 186 -6.88 -9.24 -16.97
C ALA A 186 -6.89 -7.72 -16.74
N THR A 187 -7.64 -6.96 -17.55
CA THR A 187 -7.74 -5.50 -17.40
C THR A 187 -8.48 -5.12 -16.12
N ALA A 188 -9.56 -5.80 -15.77
CA ALA A 188 -10.23 -5.60 -14.50
C ALA A 188 -9.29 -5.93 -13.31
N MET A 189 -8.56 -7.05 -13.37
CA MET A 189 -7.56 -7.38 -12.36
C MET A 189 -6.45 -6.32 -12.27
N PHE A 190 -6.03 -5.72 -13.39
CA PHE A 190 -5.04 -4.66 -13.40
C PHE A 190 -5.46 -3.45 -12.58
N HIS A 191 -6.72 -3.07 -12.65
CA HIS A 191 -7.26 -1.94 -11.89
C HIS A 191 -7.46 -2.22 -10.39
N TRP A 192 -7.61 -3.50 -9.97
CA TRP A 192 -8.05 -3.87 -8.62
C TRP A 192 -7.03 -4.68 -7.82
N THR A 193 -5.85 -4.97 -8.38
CA THR A 193 -4.84 -5.81 -7.72
C THR A 193 -3.59 -5.00 -7.32
N LEU A 194 -2.47 -5.18 -8.00
CA LEU A 194 -1.17 -4.66 -7.55
C LEU A 194 -1.11 -3.14 -7.45
N HIS A 195 -1.69 -2.40 -8.40
CA HIS A 195 -1.57 -0.95 -8.47
C HIS A 195 -2.20 -0.21 -7.29
N PRO A 196 -3.50 -0.41 -6.95
CA PRO A 196 -4.09 0.24 -5.78
C PRO A 196 -3.35 -0.09 -4.50
N TRP A 197 -2.99 -1.35 -4.32
CA TRP A 197 -2.34 -1.79 -3.08
C TRP A 197 -0.90 -1.29 -2.97
N ALA A 198 -0.20 -1.05 -4.08
CA ALA A 198 1.10 -0.37 -4.06
C ALA A 198 0.98 1.09 -3.61
N MET A 199 -0.04 1.83 -4.07
CA MET A 199 -0.30 3.21 -3.63
C MET A 199 -0.54 3.27 -2.12
N TYR A 200 -1.39 2.36 -1.61
CA TYR A 200 -1.67 2.25 -0.18
C TYR A 200 -0.45 1.83 0.63
N ALA A 201 0.35 0.89 0.10
CA ALA A 201 1.56 0.43 0.75
C ALA A 201 2.61 1.54 0.90
N ILE A 202 2.78 2.43 -0.08
CA ILE A 202 3.72 3.55 0.02
C ILE A 202 3.32 4.49 1.15
N VAL A 203 2.06 4.92 1.18
CA VAL A 203 1.57 5.83 2.23
C VAL A 203 1.61 5.14 3.59
N GLY A 204 1.16 3.88 3.65
CA GLY A 204 1.17 3.08 4.88
C GLY A 204 2.58 2.83 5.42
N LEU A 205 3.54 2.50 4.55
CA LEU A 205 4.94 2.29 4.91
C LEU A 205 5.58 3.59 5.44
N ALA A 206 5.33 4.72 4.75
CA ALA A 206 5.85 6.02 5.16
C ALA A 206 5.37 6.40 6.56
N ILE A 207 4.07 6.25 6.81
CA ILE A 207 3.46 6.55 8.12
C ILE A 207 3.97 5.56 9.18
N ALA A 208 3.92 4.25 8.91
CA ALA A 208 4.29 3.22 9.88
C ALA A 208 5.77 3.33 10.29
N TYR A 209 6.67 3.49 9.32
CA TYR A 209 8.08 3.67 9.60
C TYR A 209 8.34 4.99 10.37
N SER A 210 7.81 6.11 9.87
CA SER A 210 7.97 7.42 10.50
C SER A 210 7.45 7.43 11.95
N THR A 211 6.31 6.77 12.21
CA THR A 211 5.66 6.79 13.51
C THR A 211 6.22 5.73 14.46
N TYR A 212 6.25 4.47 14.05
CA TYR A 212 6.57 3.38 14.97
C TYR A 212 8.07 3.09 15.08
N ARG A 213 8.84 3.38 14.01
CA ARG A 213 10.28 3.17 14.01
C ARG A 213 11.07 4.40 14.47
N VAL A 214 10.64 5.60 14.02
CA VAL A 214 11.35 6.86 14.27
C VAL A 214 10.70 7.67 15.40
N GLY A 215 9.43 7.42 15.76
CA GLY A 215 8.72 8.12 16.85
C GLY A 215 8.13 9.49 16.46
N ARG A 216 7.95 9.75 15.15
CA ARG A 216 7.30 10.99 14.69
C ARG A 216 5.78 10.91 14.82
N ARG A 217 5.11 12.06 14.76
CA ARG A 217 3.64 12.14 14.74
C ARG A 217 3.06 11.33 13.59
N GLN A 218 1.86 10.76 13.78
CA GLN A 218 1.16 9.97 12.76
C GLN A 218 0.53 10.87 11.69
N LEU A 219 1.38 11.60 10.95
CA LEU A 219 1.02 12.53 9.88
C LEU A 219 1.77 12.19 8.61
N ILE A 220 1.16 12.49 7.47
CA ILE A 220 1.83 12.34 6.18
C ILE A 220 2.98 13.35 6.07
N SER A 221 2.76 14.58 6.54
CA SER A 221 3.79 15.61 6.59
C SER A 221 5.02 15.20 7.41
N ALA A 222 4.84 14.49 8.51
CA ALA A 222 5.93 14.02 9.36
C ALA A 222 6.83 13.00 8.65
N ALA A 223 6.28 12.19 7.75
CA ALA A 223 7.05 11.26 6.91
C ALA A 223 7.96 11.97 5.89
N PHE A 224 7.74 13.26 5.62
CA PHE A 224 8.61 14.09 4.77
C PHE A 224 9.80 14.70 5.51
N THR A 225 9.88 14.58 6.84
CA THR A 225 10.98 15.14 7.65
C THR A 225 12.38 14.85 7.09
N PRO A 226 12.71 13.63 6.65
CA PRO A 226 14.03 13.35 6.10
C PRO A 226 14.33 14.13 4.80
N LEU A 227 13.29 14.47 4.04
CA LEU A 227 13.44 15.13 2.74
C LEU A 227 13.53 16.65 2.85
N ILE A 228 12.64 17.26 3.64
CA ILE A 228 12.49 18.71 3.72
C ILE A 228 12.95 19.31 5.06
N GLY A 229 13.35 18.47 6.03
CA GLY A 229 13.74 18.88 7.37
C GLY A 229 12.54 19.16 8.29
N GLU A 230 12.78 19.08 9.59
CA GLU A 230 11.74 19.17 10.62
C GLU A 230 11.01 20.53 10.60
N LYS A 231 11.74 21.63 10.38
CA LYS A 231 11.17 22.98 10.31
C LYS A 231 10.11 23.11 9.21
N HIS A 232 10.32 22.54 8.03
CA HIS A 232 9.38 22.61 6.92
C HIS A 232 8.27 21.57 7.05
N ALA A 233 8.56 20.37 7.58
CA ALA A 233 7.57 19.34 7.85
C ALA A 233 6.53 19.79 8.89
N ASN A 234 6.94 20.52 9.92
CA ASN A 234 6.04 21.12 10.92
C ASN A 234 5.54 22.54 10.51
N GLY A 235 6.08 23.09 9.41
CA GLY A 235 5.78 24.43 8.90
C GLY A 235 4.65 24.44 7.88
N PHE A 236 4.66 25.48 7.03
CA PHE A 236 3.64 25.69 5.99
C PHE A 236 3.54 24.52 4.99
N VAL A 237 4.68 23.99 4.54
CA VAL A 237 4.72 22.88 3.56
C VAL A 237 4.05 21.62 4.13
N GLY A 238 4.40 21.25 5.37
CA GLY A 238 3.77 20.10 6.02
C GLY A 238 2.27 20.27 6.22
N LYS A 239 1.84 21.45 6.66
CA LYS A 239 0.41 21.77 6.80
C LYS A 239 -0.34 21.73 5.48
N ALA A 240 0.27 22.18 4.39
CA ALA A 240 -0.29 22.05 3.05
C ALA A 240 -0.42 20.59 2.61
N ILE A 241 0.58 19.74 2.88
CA ILE A 241 0.52 18.30 2.61
C ILE A 241 -0.64 17.64 3.39
N ASP A 242 -0.78 17.94 4.68
CA ASP A 242 -1.85 17.37 5.50
C ASP A 242 -3.24 17.88 5.08
N SER A 243 -3.36 19.17 4.70
CA SER A 243 -4.60 19.73 4.13
C SER A 243 -4.98 19.06 2.80
N LEU A 244 -4.00 18.83 1.91
CA LEU A 244 -4.21 18.08 0.66
C LEU A 244 -4.60 16.63 0.91
N SER A 245 -4.07 16.01 1.96
CA SER A 245 -4.42 14.65 2.36
C SER A 245 -5.89 14.55 2.78
N ILE A 246 -6.36 15.51 3.58
CA ILE A 246 -7.78 15.61 3.95
C ILE A 246 -8.64 15.86 2.71
N PHE A 247 -8.25 16.82 1.88
CA PHE A 247 -8.97 17.18 0.66
C PHE A 247 -9.12 15.97 -0.28
N ALA A 248 -8.02 15.26 -0.58
CA ALA A 248 -8.06 14.05 -1.39
C ALA A 248 -8.99 12.97 -0.77
N THR A 249 -8.88 12.75 0.56
CA THR A 249 -9.71 11.76 1.27
C THR A 249 -11.20 12.09 1.19
N VAL A 250 -11.58 13.36 1.31
CA VAL A 250 -12.98 13.80 1.19
C VAL A 250 -13.54 13.41 -0.19
N PHE A 251 -12.83 13.76 -1.28
CA PHE A 251 -13.32 13.50 -2.64
C PHE A 251 -13.32 12.00 -2.98
N GLY A 252 -12.28 11.27 -2.58
CA GLY A 252 -12.23 9.82 -2.77
C GLY A 252 -13.34 9.08 -2.02
N THR A 253 -13.62 9.49 -0.78
CA THR A 253 -14.71 8.91 0.01
C THR A 253 -16.06 9.31 -0.57
N ALA A 254 -16.25 10.58 -0.95
CA ALA A 254 -17.47 11.06 -1.59
C ALA A 254 -17.77 10.31 -2.90
N CYS A 255 -16.73 9.99 -3.69
CA CYS A 255 -16.85 9.13 -4.86
C CYS A 255 -17.47 7.78 -4.51
N SER A 256 -16.92 7.09 -3.51
CA SER A 256 -17.45 5.79 -3.06
C SER A 256 -18.87 5.88 -2.54
N LEU A 257 -19.18 6.90 -1.74
CA LEU A 257 -20.54 7.12 -1.23
C LEU A 257 -21.52 7.39 -2.35
N GLY A 258 -21.09 8.16 -3.37
CA GLY A 258 -21.89 8.43 -4.57
C GLY A 258 -22.19 7.15 -5.38
N LEU A 259 -21.16 6.34 -5.65
CA LEU A 259 -21.33 5.05 -6.32
C LEU A 259 -22.26 4.12 -5.54
N GLY A 260 -22.10 4.06 -4.20
CA GLY A 260 -22.98 3.29 -3.33
C GLY A 260 -24.43 3.74 -3.38
N ALA A 261 -24.68 5.03 -3.38
CA ALA A 261 -26.03 5.58 -3.49
C ALA A 261 -26.69 5.26 -4.83
N LEU A 262 -25.94 5.37 -5.95
CA LEU A 262 -26.44 4.97 -7.28
C LEU A 262 -26.79 3.48 -7.31
N GLN A 263 -25.92 2.64 -6.76
CA GLN A 263 -26.14 1.19 -6.77
C GLN A 263 -27.29 0.77 -5.83
N ILE A 264 -27.42 1.39 -4.65
CA ILE A 264 -28.59 1.18 -3.77
C ILE A 264 -29.87 1.58 -4.47
N ARG A 265 -29.90 2.74 -5.16
CA ARG A 265 -31.03 3.17 -5.97
C ARG A 265 -31.40 2.12 -7.01
N ALA A 266 -30.42 1.61 -7.76
CA ALA A 266 -30.64 0.57 -8.75
C ALA A 266 -31.17 -0.73 -8.11
N GLY A 267 -30.62 -1.14 -6.98
CA GLY A 267 -31.07 -2.32 -6.24
C GLY A 267 -32.51 -2.23 -5.73
N LEU A 268 -32.91 -1.08 -5.19
CA LEU A 268 -34.28 -0.82 -4.76
C LEU A 268 -35.26 -0.85 -5.94
N SER A 269 -34.85 -0.32 -7.09
CA SER A 269 -35.65 -0.38 -8.32
C SER A 269 -35.76 -1.81 -8.86
N ALA A 270 -34.67 -2.54 -8.97
CA ALA A 270 -34.63 -3.92 -9.46
C ALA A 270 -35.41 -4.88 -8.56
N SER A 271 -35.47 -4.59 -7.25
CA SER A 271 -36.27 -5.37 -6.28
C SER A 271 -37.73 -4.92 -6.20
N GLY A 272 -38.17 -3.98 -7.02
CA GLY A 272 -39.57 -3.51 -7.07
C GLY A 272 -40.04 -2.62 -5.91
N PHE A 273 -39.13 -2.19 -5.03
CA PHE A 273 -39.48 -1.29 -3.92
C PHE A 273 -39.72 0.15 -4.38
N VAL A 274 -39.19 0.55 -5.53
CA VAL A 274 -39.30 1.89 -6.09
C VAL A 274 -39.55 1.80 -7.62
N SER A 275 -40.67 2.29 -8.06
CA SER A 275 -41.06 2.20 -9.49
C SER A 275 -40.42 3.27 -10.40
N ASN A 276 -40.11 4.47 -9.85
CA ASN A 276 -39.46 5.58 -10.55
C ASN A 276 -38.38 6.23 -9.67
N PRO A 277 -37.16 5.73 -9.75
CA PRO A 277 -36.06 6.18 -8.87
C PRO A 277 -35.45 7.50 -9.36
N GLY A 278 -36.16 8.62 -9.17
CA GLY A 278 -35.65 9.97 -9.46
C GLY A 278 -34.63 10.47 -8.44
N THR A 279 -34.16 11.71 -8.62
CA THR A 279 -33.17 12.36 -7.73
C THR A 279 -33.59 12.38 -6.26
N GLY A 280 -34.89 12.48 -5.95
CA GLY A 280 -35.41 12.45 -4.58
C GLY A 280 -35.06 11.20 -3.80
N ILE A 281 -35.02 10.04 -4.46
CA ILE A 281 -34.60 8.77 -3.84
C ILE A 281 -33.10 8.81 -3.46
N ILE A 282 -32.25 9.37 -4.33
CA ILE A 282 -30.82 9.54 -4.03
C ILE A 282 -30.63 10.41 -2.78
N VAL A 283 -31.33 11.55 -2.71
CA VAL A 283 -31.30 12.45 -1.56
C VAL A 283 -31.73 11.71 -0.27
N THR A 284 -32.80 10.91 -0.37
CA THR A 284 -33.30 10.11 0.75
C THR A 284 -32.28 9.06 1.19
N ILE A 285 -31.70 8.29 0.27
CA ILE A 285 -30.69 7.26 0.55
C ILE A 285 -29.49 7.90 1.26
N VAL A 286 -28.91 8.94 0.66
CA VAL A 286 -27.72 9.61 1.24
C VAL A 286 -28.07 10.23 2.59
N GLY A 287 -29.24 10.88 2.73
CA GLY A 287 -29.69 11.49 3.99
C GLY A 287 -29.86 10.48 5.11
N VAL A 288 -30.56 9.37 4.87
CA VAL A 288 -30.79 8.29 5.86
C VAL A 288 -29.46 7.64 6.26
N LEU A 289 -28.60 7.30 5.30
CA LEU A 289 -27.32 6.65 5.59
C LEU A 289 -26.34 7.60 6.30
N THR A 290 -26.36 8.90 5.95
CA THR A 290 -25.57 9.91 6.66
C THR A 290 -26.05 10.09 8.09
N LEU A 291 -27.35 10.11 8.33
CA LEU A 291 -27.89 10.17 9.68
C LEU A 291 -27.48 8.94 10.50
N ALA A 292 -27.57 7.74 9.92
CA ALA A 292 -27.15 6.50 10.57
C ALA A 292 -25.63 6.53 10.90
N PHE A 293 -24.81 7.00 9.98
CA PHE A 293 -23.38 7.23 10.19
C PHE A 293 -23.12 8.23 11.32
N LEU A 294 -23.80 9.38 11.33
CA LEU A 294 -23.61 10.42 12.35
C LEU A 294 -23.97 9.89 13.76
N ILE A 295 -25.05 9.13 13.89
CA ILE A 295 -25.42 8.46 15.14
C ILE A 295 -24.31 7.50 15.58
N SER A 296 -23.74 6.71 14.64
CA SER A 296 -22.63 5.79 14.92
C SER A 296 -21.38 6.54 15.39
N ALA A 297 -20.93 7.54 14.63
CA ALA A 297 -19.73 8.30 14.89
C ALA A 297 -19.80 9.10 16.23
N MET A 298 -20.95 9.70 16.53
CA MET A 298 -21.13 10.51 17.74
C MET A 298 -21.36 9.69 19.00
N SER A 299 -21.87 8.46 18.88
CA SER A 299 -22.08 7.57 20.03
C SER A 299 -20.77 7.08 20.66
N GLY A 300 -19.63 7.26 19.99
CA GLY A 300 -18.32 6.83 20.47
C GLY A 300 -18.18 5.30 20.62
N VAL A 301 -19.12 4.54 20.07
CA VAL A 301 -19.21 3.09 20.25
C VAL A 301 -18.35 2.37 19.23
N GLY A 302 -17.03 2.30 19.45
CA GLY A 302 -16.13 1.45 18.67
C GLY A 302 -16.57 -0.02 18.58
N LYS A 303 -17.45 -0.47 19.47
CA LYS A 303 -18.11 -1.78 19.40
C LYS A 303 -19.12 -1.87 18.24
N GLY A 304 -19.88 -0.80 17.96
CA GLY A 304 -20.87 -0.78 16.88
C GLY A 304 -20.23 -0.92 15.51
N ILE A 305 -19.16 -0.19 15.27
CA ILE A 305 -18.38 -0.25 14.02
C ILE A 305 -17.79 -1.64 13.78
N ARG A 306 -17.24 -2.26 14.83
CA ARG A 306 -16.70 -3.64 14.73
C ARG A 306 -17.80 -4.65 14.37
N ILE A 307 -18.98 -4.53 14.98
CA ILE A 307 -20.13 -5.40 14.67
C ILE A 307 -20.55 -5.21 13.21
N LEU A 308 -20.68 -3.95 12.76
CA LEU A 308 -21.11 -3.64 11.41
C LEU A 308 -20.07 -4.11 10.36
N SER A 309 -18.77 -3.95 10.64
CA SER A 309 -17.71 -4.48 9.79
C SER A 309 -17.71 -6.01 9.71
N ASN A 310 -18.01 -6.70 10.82
CA ASN A 310 -18.17 -8.15 10.81
C ASN A 310 -19.38 -8.60 9.99
N ILE A 311 -20.51 -7.87 10.09
CA ILE A 311 -21.70 -8.12 9.28
C ILE A 311 -21.38 -7.93 7.80
N ASN A 312 -20.63 -6.89 7.43
CA ASN A 312 -20.19 -6.67 6.07
C ASN A 312 -19.40 -7.86 5.52
N MET A 313 -18.44 -8.40 6.29
CA MET A 313 -17.68 -9.57 5.88
C MET A 313 -18.57 -10.81 5.68
N VAL A 314 -19.52 -11.04 6.57
CA VAL A 314 -20.46 -12.17 6.48
C VAL A 314 -21.35 -12.02 5.24
N PHE A 315 -21.90 -10.85 5.01
CA PHE A 315 -22.76 -10.60 3.83
C PHE A 315 -21.99 -10.68 2.52
N ALA A 316 -20.77 -10.12 2.47
CA ALA A 316 -19.91 -10.22 1.28
C ALA A 316 -19.54 -11.68 0.99
N ALA A 317 -19.15 -12.44 2.00
CA ALA A 317 -18.87 -13.86 1.86
C ALA A 317 -20.09 -14.67 1.43
N ALA A 318 -21.25 -14.42 2.05
CA ALA A 318 -22.50 -15.07 1.68
C ALA A 318 -22.89 -14.80 0.22
N LEU A 319 -22.73 -13.54 -0.23
CA LEU A 319 -23.01 -13.15 -1.60
C LEU A 319 -22.05 -13.84 -2.59
N ALA A 320 -20.75 -13.87 -2.27
CA ALA A 320 -19.75 -14.54 -3.11
C ALA A 320 -19.99 -16.07 -3.17
N ILE A 321 -20.27 -16.70 -2.03
CA ILE A 321 -20.58 -18.14 -1.96
C ILE A 321 -21.86 -18.45 -2.76
N PHE A 322 -22.88 -17.59 -2.65
CA PHE A 322 -24.12 -17.76 -3.40
C PHE A 322 -23.86 -17.72 -4.92
N VAL A 323 -23.18 -16.67 -5.42
CA VAL A 323 -22.87 -16.55 -6.85
C VAL A 323 -21.95 -17.67 -7.32
N PHE A 324 -21.03 -18.13 -6.45
CA PHE A 324 -20.17 -19.27 -6.76
C PHE A 324 -20.96 -20.56 -6.88
N ALA A 325 -21.87 -20.84 -5.97
CA ALA A 325 -22.61 -22.11 -5.90
C ALA A 325 -23.74 -22.19 -6.94
N PHE A 326 -24.47 -21.11 -7.19
CA PHE A 326 -25.62 -21.06 -8.10
C PHE A 326 -25.30 -20.54 -9.50
N GLY A 327 -24.14 -19.93 -9.68
CA GLY A 327 -23.60 -19.51 -10.97
C GLY A 327 -22.83 -20.64 -11.67
N PRO A 328 -22.15 -20.33 -12.78
CA PRO A 328 -21.39 -21.30 -13.57
C PRO A 328 -20.05 -21.64 -12.89
N THR A 329 -20.08 -22.37 -11.79
CA THR A 329 -18.91 -22.69 -10.91
C THR A 329 -17.70 -23.18 -11.68
N ILE A 330 -17.88 -24.08 -12.66
CA ILE A 330 -16.77 -24.62 -13.46
C ILE A 330 -16.12 -23.54 -14.32
N VAL A 331 -16.92 -22.61 -14.88
CA VAL A 331 -16.39 -21.48 -15.65
C VAL A 331 -15.58 -20.56 -14.74
N GLN A 332 -16.10 -20.23 -13.55
CA GLN A 332 -15.43 -19.40 -12.56
C GLN A 332 -14.07 -20.00 -12.16
N LEU A 333 -14.02 -21.30 -11.89
CA LEU A 333 -12.78 -22.01 -11.54
C LEU A 333 -11.78 -22.04 -12.71
N ASN A 334 -12.23 -22.24 -13.94
CA ASN A 334 -11.37 -22.24 -15.12
C ASN A 334 -10.86 -20.83 -15.47
N LEU A 335 -11.61 -19.79 -15.15
CA LEU A 335 -11.19 -18.41 -15.39
C LEU A 335 -10.05 -17.96 -14.47
N LEU A 336 -9.93 -18.50 -13.26
CA LEU A 336 -8.88 -18.11 -12.32
C LEU A 336 -7.47 -18.24 -12.93
N PRO A 337 -6.99 -19.45 -13.32
CA PRO A 337 -5.67 -19.58 -13.91
C PRO A 337 -5.55 -18.87 -15.26
N GLY A 338 -6.61 -18.90 -16.10
CA GLY A 338 -6.60 -18.22 -17.39
C GLY A 338 -6.46 -16.70 -17.28
N SER A 339 -7.20 -16.09 -16.37
CA SER A 339 -7.15 -14.65 -16.12
C SER A 339 -5.82 -14.22 -15.50
N MET A 340 -5.25 -15.03 -14.59
CA MET A 340 -3.92 -14.77 -14.03
C MET A 340 -2.83 -14.86 -15.11
N GLY A 341 -2.93 -15.84 -16.02
CA GLY A 341 -2.02 -15.97 -17.16
C GLY A 341 -2.12 -14.78 -18.11
N ALA A 342 -3.34 -14.36 -18.47
CA ALA A 342 -3.58 -13.17 -19.30
C ALA A 342 -3.06 -11.88 -18.59
N TYR A 343 -3.33 -11.73 -17.29
CA TYR A 343 -2.82 -10.61 -16.51
C TYR A 343 -1.29 -10.54 -16.52
N ALA A 344 -0.61 -11.66 -16.30
CA ALA A 344 0.86 -11.71 -16.31
C ALA A 344 1.44 -11.41 -17.70
N SER A 345 0.84 -11.95 -18.77
CA SER A 345 1.31 -11.76 -20.14
C SER A 345 1.09 -10.34 -20.66
N GLN A 346 -0.03 -9.70 -20.29
CA GLN A 346 -0.42 -8.35 -20.75
C GLN A 346 0.00 -7.24 -19.76
N PHE A 347 0.67 -7.56 -18.65
CA PHE A 347 0.96 -6.60 -17.57
C PHE A 347 1.68 -5.36 -18.08
N PHE A 348 2.75 -5.50 -18.85
CA PHE A 348 3.53 -4.36 -19.34
C PHE A 348 2.79 -3.57 -20.43
N GLU A 349 1.96 -4.22 -21.23
CA GLU A 349 1.08 -3.55 -22.18
C GLU A 349 0.09 -2.65 -21.44
N MET A 350 -0.62 -3.20 -20.46
CA MET A 350 -1.57 -2.45 -19.63
C MET A 350 -0.88 -1.31 -18.87
N ALA A 351 0.32 -1.56 -18.32
CA ALA A 351 1.12 -0.57 -17.61
C ALA A 351 1.65 0.56 -18.51
N GLY A 352 1.78 0.32 -19.79
CA GLY A 352 2.20 1.31 -20.80
C GLY A 352 1.05 1.96 -21.56
N ARG A 353 -0.20 1.59 -21.30
CA ARG A 353 -1.37 2.09 -22.04
C ARG A 353 -1.68 3.54 -21.65
N THR A 354 -1.43 4.45 -22.56
CA THR A 354 -1.68 5.90 -22.43
C THR A 354 -2.70 6.38 -23.46
N ALA A 355 -3.05 7.65 -23.45
CA ALA A 355 -3.96 8.24 -24.44
C ALA A 355 -3.49 8.07 -25.90
N SER A 356 -2.19 7.87 -26.13
CA SER A 356 -1.62 7.59 -27.47
C SER A 356 -1.68 6.12 -27.88
N ALA A 357 -2.17 5.22 -27.02
CA ALA A 357 -2.38 3.82 -27.39
C ALA A 357 -3.51 3.68 -28.44
N ALA A 358 -3.54 2.54 -29.14
CA ALA A 358 -4.51 2.24 -30.18
C ALA A 358 -4.63 3.38 -31.22
N ASP A 359 -3.49 3.81 -31.77
CA ASP A 359 -3.37 4.89 -32.77
C ASP A 359 -3.98 6.23 -32.31
N GLY A 360 -3.91 6.51 -30.98
CA GLY A 360 -4.39 7.75 -30.36
C GLY A 360 -5.89 7.76 -30.03
N THR A 361 -6.59 6.65 -30.17
CA THR A 361 -8.05 6.56 -29.89
C THR A 361 -8.38 6.15 -28.46
N ALA A 362 -7.38 5.77 -27.65
CA ALA A 362 -7.57 5.26 -26.30
C ALA A 362 -7.92 6.33 -25.24
N GLY A 363 -7.85 7.63 -25.57
CA GLY A 363 -7.91 8.73 -24.60
C GLY A 363 -9.16 8.70 -23.71
N ASP A 364 -10.35 8.59 -24.29
CA ASP A 364 -11.62 8.59 -23.53
C ASP A 364 -11.75 7.32 -22.66
N TRP A 365 -11.35 6.18 -23.19
CA TRP A 365 -11.35 4.93 -22.45
C TRP A 365 -10.39 4.98 -21.25
N ILE A 366 -9.14 5.43 -21.47
CA ILE A 366 -8.13 5.55 -20.43
C ILE A 366 -8.59 6.52 -19.32
N SER A 367 -9.25 7.61 -19.70
CA SER A 367 -9.75 8.59 -18.73
C SER A 367 -10.89 8.04 -17.88
N SER A 368 -11.82 7.32 -18.51
CA SER A 368 -13.02 6.79 -17.86
C SER A 368 -12.73 5.57 -16.98
N TRP A 369 -11.64 4.84 -17.26
CA TRP A 369 -11.28 3.62 -16.55
C TRP A 369 -9.94 3.75 -15.81
N THR A 370 -8.82 3.62 -16.48
CA THR A 370 -7.51 3.52 -15.83
C THR A 370 -7.16 4.76 -15.00
N ILE A 371 -7.28 5.97 -15.55
CA ILE A 371 -6.92 7.21 -14.82
C ILE A 371 -7.92 7.46 -13.71
N PHE A 372 -9.21 7.20 -13.94
CA PHE A 372 -10.22 7.30 -12.89
C PHE A 372 -9.88 6.39 -11.70
N TYR A 373 -9.57 5.11 -11.94
CA TYR A 373 -9.18 4.20 -10.86
C TYR A 373 -7.92 4.68 -10.15
N TRP A 374 -6.89 5.09 -10.87
CA TRP A 374 -5.67 5.58 -10.24
C TRP A 374 -5.93 6.82 -9.38
N ALA A 375 -6.72 7.75 -9.86
CA ALA A 375 -7.11 8.94 -9.10
C ALA A 375 -7.93 8.57 -7.86
N TRP A 376 -8.88 7.67 -7.98
CA TRP A 376 -9.69 7.18 -6.87
C TRP A 376 -8.82 6.52 -5.80
N TRP A 377 -7.91 5.60 -6.19
CA TRP A 377 -7.01 4.96 -5.25
C TRP A 377 -6.02 5.92 -4.61
N VAL A 378 -5.45 6.85 -5.38
CA VAL A 378 -4.59 7.92 -4.84
C VAL A 378 -5.34 8.74 -3.80
N SER A 379 -6.59 9.13 -4.06
CA SER A 379 -7.40 9.90 -3.13
C SER A 379 -7.75 9.13 -1.84
N TRP A 380 -7.84 7.81 -1.92
CA TRP A 380 -8.07 6.93 -0.78
C TRP A 380 -6.80 6.61 0.01
N SER A 381 -5.64 6.80 -0.59
CA SER A 381 -4.38 6.36 -0.01
C SER A 381 -4.03 7.01 1.34
N PRO A 382 -4.38 8.27 1.68
CA PRO A 382 -4.16 8.80 3.02
C PRO A 382 -4.92 8.02 4.09
N PHE A 383 -6.19 7.72 3.82
CA PHE A 383 -7.08 6.99 4.72
C PHE A 383 -6.64 5.53 4.86
N VAL A 384 -6.56 4.80 3.75
CA VAL A 384 -6.23 3.37 3.75
C VAL A 384 -4.79 3.14 4.23
N GLY A 385 -3.85 3.99 3.80
CA GLY A 385 -2.46 3.93 4.25
C GLY A 385 -2.30 4.11 5.75
N MET A 386 -3.01 5.09 6.35
CA MET A 386 -3.00 5.28 7.81
C MET A 386 -3.60 4.07 8.53
N PHE A 387 -4.68 3.51 8.03
CA PHE A 387 -5.29 2.31 8.60
C PHE A 387 -4.32 1.11 8.56
N ILE A 388 -3.72 0.84 7.39
CA ILE A 388 -2.78 -0.26 7.21
C ILE A 388 -1.53 -0.07 8.10
N ALA A 389 -1.05 1.18 8.23
CA ALA A 389 0.05 1.49 9.12
C ALA A 389 -0.26 1.07 10.57
N ARG A 390 -1.46 1.44 11.08
CA ARG A 390 -1.89 1.13 12.45
C ARG A 390 -1.94 -0.36 12.77
N ILE A 391 -2.40 -1.16 11.82
CA ILE A 391 -2.52 -2.61 12.04
C ILE A 391 -1.21 -3.38 11.79
N SER A 392 -0.15 -2.69 11.36
CA SER A 392 1.10 -3.34 10.93
C SER A 392 2.29 -3.11 11.85
N ARG A 393 2.07 -2.52 13.04
CA ARG A 393 3.11 -2.31 14.04
C ARG A 393 3.81 -3.63 14.41
N GLY A 394 5.14 -3.62 14.53
CA GLY A 394 5.98 -4.76 14.85
C GLY A 394 6.28 -5.72 13.68
N ARG A 395 5.68 -5.53 12.48
CA ARG A 395 5.98 -6.33 11.29
C ARG A 395 7.25 -5.86 10.62
N THR A 396 7.92 -6.76 9.89
CA THR A 396 9.00 -6.35 9.00
C THR A 396 8.44 -5.64 7.76
N ILE A 397 9.25 -4.75 7.16
CA ILE A 397 8.87 -4.07 5.90
C ILE A 397 8.55 -5.09 4.81
N ARG A 398 9.26 -6.23 4.76
CA ARG A 398 8.98 -7.30 3.78
C ARG A 398 7.60 -7.91 4.00
N GLU A 399 7.27 -8.30 5.24
CA GLU A 399 5.94 -8.81 5.58
C GLU A 399 4.85 -7.80 5.26
N PHE A 400 5.07 -6.54 5.61
CA PHE A 400 4.15 -5.45 5.30
C PHE A 400 3.92 -5.31 3.79
N CYS A 401 4.97 -5.11 3.00
CA CYS A 401 4.85 -4.88 1.56
C CYS A 401 4.24 -6.09 0.84
N THR A 402 4.71 -7.31 1.15
CA THR A 402 4.19 -8.53 0.51
C THR A 402 2.74 -8.81 0.90
N GLY A 403 2.39 -8.65 2.17
CA GLY A 403 1.04 -8.87 2.66
C GLY A 403 0.05 -7.86 2.10
N VAL A 404 0.39 -6.56 2.15
CA VAL A 404 -0.48 -5.50 1.61
C VAL A 404 -0.65 -5.63 0.09
N LEU A 405 0.39 -6.06 -0.63
CA LEU A 405 0.31 -6.18 -2.08
C LEU A 405 -0.45 -7.44 -2.52
N LEU A 406 -0.15 -8.59 -1.93
CA LEU A 406 -0.60 -9.89 -2.47
C LEU A 406 -1.92 -10.38 -1.88
N VAL A 407 -2.20 -10.12 -0.59
CA VAL A 407 -3.41 -10.67 0.05
C VAL A 407 -4.67 -10.07 -0.55
N PRO A 408 -4.84 -8.74 -0.60
CA PRO A 408 -6.04 -8.18 -1.20
C PRO A 408 -6.11 -8.37 -2.72
N ALA A 409 -4.94 -8.38 -3.41
CA ALA A 409 -4.89 -8.70 -4.84
C ALA A 409 -5.44 -10.09 -5.13
N GLY A 410 -5.06 -11.09 -4.35
CA GLY A 410 -5.60 -12.45 -4.48
C GLY A 410 -7.11 -12.51 -4.24
N LEU A 411 -7.60 -11.80 -3.23
CA LEU A 411 -9.03 -11.72 -2.94
C LEU A 411 -9.82 -11.03 -4.06
N SER A 412 -9.30 -9.91 -4.59
CA SER A 412 -9.90 -9.24 -5.77
C SER A 412 -9.94 -10.16 -6.97
N THR A 413 -8.88 -10.91 -7.23
CA THR A 413 -8.82 -11.91 -8.32
C THR A 413 -9.95 -12.94 -8.21
N VAL A 414 -10.16 -13.49 -7.00
CA VAL A 414 -11.25 -14.45 -6.75
C VAL A 414 -12.62 -13.78 -6.92
N TRP A 415 -12.78 -12.56 -6.41
CA TRP A 415 -14.02 -11.80 -6.54
C TRP A 415 -14.41 -11.58 -7.99
N PHE A 416 -13.48 -11.08 -8.82
CA PHE A 416 -13.72 -10.86 -10.25
C PHE A 416 -13.96 -12.16 -11.01
N ALA A 417 -13.31 -13.27 -10.66
CA ALA A 417 -13.58 -14.57 -11.26
C ALA A 417 -15.01 -15.04 -10.97
N ILE A 418 -15.51 -14.81 -9.74
CA ILE A 418 -16.87 -15.17 -9.35
C ILE A 418 -17.89 -14.26 -10.04
N PHE A 419 -17.83 -12.96 -9.81
CA PHE A 419 -18.86 -12.02 -10.30
C PHE A 419 -18.70 -11.69 -11.77
N GLY A 420 -17.52 -11.30 -12.20
CA GLY A 420 -17.21 -10.96 -13.59
C GLY A 420 -17.31 -12.18 -14.51
N GLY A 421 -16.75 -13.31 -14.07
CA GLY A 421 -16.85 -14.57 -14.81
C GLY A 421 -18.30 -15.04 -14.97
N THR A 422 -19.12 -14.89 -13.94
CA THR A 422 -20.57 -15.20 -14.02
C THR A 422 -21.28 -14.26 -14.97
N ALA A 423 -21.04 -12.94 -14.87
CA ALA A 423 -21.66 -11.95 -15.74
C ALA A 423 -21.35 -12.21 -17.23
N ILE A 424 -20.07 -12.43 -17.56
CA ILE A 424 -19.65 -12.74 -18.93
C ILE A 424 -20.27 -14.06 -19.41
N SER A 425 -20.25 -15.11 -18.58
CA SER A 425 -20.80 -16.43 -18.95
C SER A 425 -22.30 -16.37 -19.21
N MET A 426 -23.05 -15.62 -18.41
CA MET A 426 -24.49 -15.42 -18.59
C MET A 426 -24.80 -14.62 -19.84
N GLU A 427 -24.03 -13.56 -20.11
CA GLU A 427 -24.16 -12.76 -21.32
C GLU A 427 -23.88 -13.62 -22.57
N GLN A 428 -22.88 -14.48 -22.56
CA GLN A 428 -22.61 -15.47 -23.62
C GLN A 428 -23.75 -16.46 -23.81
N GLY A 429 -24.44 -16.81 -22.72
CA GLY A 429 -25.60 -17.71 -22.73
C GLY A 429 -26.90 -17.05 -23.22
N GLY A 430 -26.87 -15.77 -23.60
CA GLY A 430 -28.04 -15.01 -24.09
C GLY A 430 -28.85 -14.33 -22.98
N ASN A 431 -28.42 -14.36 -21.72
CA ASN A 431 -29.04 -13.56 -20.67
C ASN A 431 -28.47 -12.14 -20.74
N SER A 432 -29.32 -11.15 -20.95
CA SER A 432 -28.90 -9.75 -21.06
C SER A 432 -28.55 -9.15 -19.71
N ILE A 433 -27.36 -9.49 -19.20
CA ILE A 433 -26.83 -8.91 -17.93
C ILE A 433 -26.36 -7.47 -18.15
N TYR A 434 -25.75 -7.21 -19.31
CA TYR A 434 -25.30 -5.87 -19.70
C TYR A 434 -26.47 -4.87 -19.84
N ALA A 435 -27.63 -5.36 -20.26
CA ALA A 435 -28.85 -4.57 -20.49
C ALA A 435 -28.55 -3.29 -21.33
N ASP A 436 -28.91 -2.12 -20.80
CA ASP A 436 -28.71 -0.82 -21.48
C ASP A 436 -27.32 -0.20 -21.17
N GLY A 437 -26.35 -0.99 -20.68
CA GLY A 437 -25.02 -0.52 -20.32
C GLY A 437 -24.95 0.29 -19.01
N VAL A 438 -25.98 0.21 -18.16
CA VAL A 438 -26.08 0.92 -16.88
C VAL A 438 -25.33 0.13 -15.80
N PRO A 439 -24.10 0.54 -15.39
CA PRO A 439 -23.22 -0.28 -14.56
C PRO A 439 -23.82 -0.62 -13.18
N GLU A 440 -24.53 0.32 -12.55
CA GLU A 440 -25.11 0.13 -11.22
C GLU A 440 -26.22 -0.94 -11.16
N SER A 441 -26.82 -1.27 -12.30
CA SER A 441 -27.89 -2.29 -12.38
C SER A 441 -27.35 -3.70 -12.60
N GLN A 442 -26.17 -3.86 -13.15
CA GLN A 442 -25.65 -5.14 -13.67
C GLN A 442 -25.46 -6.19 -12.58
N LEU A 443 -25.04 -5.81 -11.36
CA LEU A 443 -24.98 -6.73 -10.22
C LEU A 443 -26.37 -7.31 -9.91
N PHE A 444 -27.42 -6.48 -9.94
CA PHE A 444 -28.79 -6.93 -9.63
C PHE A 444 -29.37 -7.78 -10.77
N ASN A 445 -29.06 -7.44 -12.03
CA ASN A 445 -29.43 -8.27 -13.19
C ASN A 445 -28.81 -9.67 -13.07
N LEU A 446 -27.52 -9.76 -12.68
CA LEU A 446 -26.85 -11.03 -12.44
C LEU A 446 -27.52 -11.81 -11.31
N LEU A 447 -27.75 -11.17 -10.15
CA LEU A 447 -28.33 -11.84 -8.99
C LEU A 447 -29.73 -12.35 -9.30
N HIS A 448 -30.60 -11.53 -9.91
CA HIS A 448 -31.98 -11.89 -10.23
C HIS A 448 -32.07 -12.99 -11.31
N SER A 449 -31.03 -13.19 -12.11
CA SER A 449 -30.95 -14.30 -13.06
C SER A 449 -30.64 -15.64 -12.39
N LEU A 450 -30.28 -15.66 -11.09
CA LEU A 450 -29.99 -16.85 -10.33
C LEU A 450 -31.18 -17.29 -9.45
N PRO A 451 -31.34 -18.62 -9.20
CA PRO A 451 -32.37 -19.11 -8.28
C PRO A 451 -32.23 -18.50 -6.87
N GLY A 452 -33.26 -17.86 -6.35
CA GLY A 452 -33.20 -17.17 -5.06
C GLY A 452 -32.51 -15.80 -5.07
N GLY A 453 -32.13 -15.31 -6.24
CA GLY A 453 -31.38 -14.06 -6.44
C GLY A 453 -32.08 -12.81 -5.92
N PHE A 454 -33.42 -12.79 -5.85
CA PHE A 454 -34.19 -11.70 -5.23
C PHE A 454 -33.76 -11.47 -3.76
N VAL A 455 -33.65 -12.54 -2.97
CA VAL A 455 -33.21 -12.45 -1.55
C VAL A 455 -31.77 -11.93 -1.48
N MET A 456 -30.89 -12.42 -2.39
CA MET A 456 -29.51 -11.95 -2.44
C MET A 456 -29.40 -10.51 -2.95
N GLY A 457 -30.30 -10.05 -3.78
CA GLY A 457 -30.43 -8.63 -4.15
C GLY A 457 -30.70 -7.75 -2.94
N ILE A 458 -31.60 -8.17 -2.04
CA ILE A 458 -31.85 -7.47 -0.78
C ILE A 458 -30.59 -7.49 0.13
N VAL A 459 -29.91 -8.63 0.24
CA VAL A 459 -28.64 -8.74 0.98
C VAL A 459 -27.59 -7.79 0.40
N ALA A 460 -27.51 -7.68 -0.93
CA ALA A 460 -26.58 -6.75 -1.59
C ALA A 460 -26.90 -5.28 -1.29
N VAL A 461 -28.19 -4.89 -1.28
CA VAL A 461 -28.61 -3.53 -0.86
C VAL A 461 -28.25 -3.25 0.59
N LEU A 462 -28.48 -4.19 1.50
CA LEU A 462 -28.10 -4.07 2.90
C LEU A 462 -26.58 -3.97 3.08
N LEU A 463 -25.82 -4.78 2.33
CA LEU A 463 -24.37 -4.74 2.35
C LEU A 463 -23.84 -3.39 1.84
N LEU A 464 -24.39 -2.86 0.77
CA LEU A 464 -24.04 -1.53 0.26
C LEU A 464 -24.34 -0.42 1.29
N ALA A 465 -25.50 -0.48 1.96
CA ALA A 465 -25.85 0.46 3.00
C ALA A 465 -24.88 0.41 4.18
N THR A 466 -24.53 -0.80 4.63
CA THR A 466 -23.58 -0.98 5.73
C THR A 466 -22.14 -0.62 5.32
N PHE A 467 -21.73 -0.87 4.08
CA PHE A 467 -20.46 -0.37 3.55
C PHE A 467 -20.42 1.17 3.48
N PHE A 468 -21.52 1.80 3.08
CA PHE A 468 -21.61 3.26 3.08
C PHE A 468 -21.31 3.82 4.49
N ILE A 469 -21.98 3.30 5.51
CA ILE A 469 -21.81 3.75 6.90
C ILE A 469 -20.38 3.50 7.39
N THR A 470 -19.83 2.30 7.20
CA THR A 470 -18.50 1.94 7.70
C THR A 470 -17.37 2.67 6.97
N SER A 471 -17.51 2.92 5.66
CA SER A 471 -16.54 3.69 4.88
C SER A 471 -16.54 5.17 5.29
N ALA A 472 -17.73 5.77 5.46
CA ALA A 472 -17.87 7.15 5.93
C ALA A 472 -17.23 7.33 7.31
N ASP A 473 -17.49 6.41 8.24
CA ASP A 473 -16.97 6.47 9.60
C ASP A 473 -15.45 6.32 9.67
N SER A 474 -14.92 5.32 8.98
CA SER A 474 -13.48 5.07 8.96
C SER A 474 -12.68 6.22 8.31
N ALA A 475 -13.13 6.73 7.16
CA ALA A 475 -12.49 7.86 6.49
C ALA A 475 -12.58 9.15 7.34
N SER A 476 -13.73 9.40 7.95
CA SER A 476 -13.96 10.58 8.79
C SER A 476 -13.12 10.54 10.07
N THR A 477 -12.91 9.36 10.64
CA THR A 477 -12.01 9.17 11.79
C THR A 477 -10.57 9.52 11.42
N VAL A 478 -10.09 9.13 10.24
CA VAL A 478 -8.75 9.49 9.76
C VAL A 478 -8.65 11.00 9.51
N MET A 479 -9.64 11.61 8.86
CA MET A 479 -9.67 13.07 8.66
C MET A 479 -9.70 13.82 9.99
N GLY A 480 -10.44 13.33 10.97
CA GLY A 480 -10.44 13.85 12.34
C GLY A 480 -9.06 13.72 13.00
N SER A 481 -8.38 12.59 12.83
CA SER A 481 -7.02 12.34 13.31
C SER A 481 -6.02 13.33 12.69
N LEU A 482 -6.03 13.51 11.38
CA LEU A 482 -5.18 14.48 10.66
C LEU A 482 -5.48 15.91 11.13
N SER A 483 -6.74 16.22 11.41
CA SER A 483 -7.19 17.53 11.93
C SER A 483 -6.73 17.81 13.36
N GLN A 484 -6.29 16.80 14.09
CA GLN A 484 -5.79 16.88 15.47
C GLN A 484 -4.31 16.49 15.59
N GLY A 485 -3.51 16.76 14.57
CA GLY A 485 -2.07 16.57 14.60
C GLY A 485 -1.62 15.11 14.61
N GLY A 486 -2.43 14.19 14.06
CA GLY A 486 -2.11 12.76 13.97
C GLY A 486 -2.50 11.95 15.21
N ARG A 487 -3.44 12.44 16.01
CA ARG A 487 -3.93 11.77 17.21
C ARG A 487 -4.54 10.40 16.88
N ALA A 488 -4.28 9.39 17.70
CA ALA A 488 -4.74 8.02 17.48
C ALA A 488 -6.28 7.91 17.46
N THR A 489 -6.96 8.65 18.35
CA THR A 489 -8.42 8.71 18.44
C THR A 489 -8.91 10.12 18.18
N ALA A 490 -9.66 10.31 17.08
CA ALA A 490 -10.26 11.60 16.76
C ALA A 490 -11.44 11.94 17.70
N THR A 491 -11.67 13.22 17.91
CA THR A 491 -12.84 13.68 18.67
C THR A 491 -14.13 13.38 17.90
N PRO A 492 -15.17 12.76 18.51
CA PRO A 492 -16.37 12.29 17.80
C PRO A 492 -17.10 13.36 16.97
N TRP A 493 -17.26 14.59 17.49
CA TRP A 493 -17.91 15.65 16.75
C TRP A 493 -17.15 16.06 15.48
N LEU A 494 -15.80 16.03 15.53
CA LEU A 494 -14.94 16.36 14.38
C LEU A 494 -15.01 15.26 13.31
N THR A 495 -15.06 13.99 13.74
CA THR A 495 -15.35 12.85 12.85
C THR A 495 -16.72 13.04 12.20
N GLY A 496 -17.77 13.36 12.97
CA GLY A 496 -19.12 13.63 12.44
C GLY A 496 -19.14 14.80 11.45
N ALA A 497 -18.43 15.90 11.75
CA ALA A 497 -18.34 17.05 10.86
C ALA A 497 -17.71 16.69 9.51
N TRP A 498 -16.59 15.96 9.50
CA TRP A 498 -15.95 15.51 8.25
C TRP A 498 -16.81 14.55 7.45
N GLY A 499 -17.51 13.62 8.11
CA GLY A 499 -18.42 12.71 7.44
C GLY A 499 -19.64 13.42 6.83
N LEU A 500 -20.19 14.39 7.53
CA LEU A 500 -21.27 15.22 7.00
C LEU A 500 -20.83 15.98 5.75
N VAL A 501 -19.69 16.64 5.83
CA VAL A 501 -19.13 17.42 4.69
C VAL A 501 -18.82 16.48 3.50
N THR A 502 -18.31 15.28 3.75
CA THR A 502 -18.06 14.28 2.71
C THR A 502 -19.36 13.82 2.04
N ALA A 503 -20.41 13.56 2.83
CA ALA A 503 -21.73 13.20 2.30
C ALA A 503 -22.35 14.35 1.49
N MET A 504 -22.15 15.61 1.92
CA MET A 504 -22.60 16.79 1.17
C MET A 504 -21.90 16.90 -0.19
N ILE A 505 -20.60 16.63 -0.28
CA ILE A 505 -19.88 16.59 -1.57
C ILE A 505 -20.48 15.49 -2.46
N GLY A 506 -20.60 14.25 -1.95
CA GLY A 506 -21.18 13.16 -2.71
C GLY A 506 -22.58 13.49 -3.25
N LEU A 507 -23.44 14.04 -2.38
CA LEU A 507 -24.78 14.46 -2.77
C LEU A 507 -24.76 15.60 -3.81
N THR A 508 -23.87 16.60 -3.63
CA THR A 508 -23.73 17.70 -4.58
C THR A 508 -23.36 17.17 -5.98
N LEU A 509 -22.39 16.28 -6.06
CA LEU A 509 -21.95 15.70 -7.32
C LEU A 509 -23.04 14.85 -7.99
N LEU A 510 -23.81 14.09 -7.19
CA LEU A 510 -24.94 13.30 -7.68
C LEU A 510 -26.09 14.17 -8.22
N VAL A 511 -26.43 15.23 -7.50
CA VAL A 511 -27.55 16.12 -7.88
C VAL A 511 -27.17 17.04 -9.04
N SER A 512 -25.97 17.63 -9.02
CA SER A 512 -25.50 18.51 -10.10
C SER A 512 -25.18 17.76 -11.39
N GLY A 513 -24.80 16.47 -11.29
CA GLY A 513 -24.50 15.63 -12.44
C GLY A 513 -25.74 15.10 -13.17
N GLY A 514 -26.90 15.02 -12.51
CA GLY A 514 -28.14 14.52 -13.10
C GLY A 514 -27.97 13.13 -13.72
N ASP A 515 -28.28 13.00 -15.02
CA ASP A 515 -28.12 11.74 -15.77
C ASP A 515 -26.64 11.37 -15.99
N GLN A 516 -25.71 12.32 -15.83
CA GLN A 516 -24.27 12.12 -15.91
C GLN A 516 -23.59 12.11 -14.53
N ALA A 517 -24.32 11.76 -13.47
CA ALA A 517 -23.82 11.79 -12.09
C ALA A 517 -22.53 10.97 -11.92
N LEU A 518 -22.47 9.79 -12.54
CA LEU A 518 -21.27 8.94 -12.51
C LEU A 518 -20.07 9.65 -13.12
N HIS A 519 -20.22 10.24 -14.30
CA HIS A 519 -19.14 10.98 -14.96
C HIS A 519 -18.69 12.21 -14.16
N SER A 520 -19.64 12.93 -13.55
CA SER A 520 -19.32 14.09 -12.69
C SER A 520 -18.49 13.68 -11.47
N ILE A 521 -18.85 12.57 -10.82
CA ILE A 521 -18.11 12.01 -9.69
C ILE A 521 -16.68 11.63 -10.12
N GLN A 522 -16.53 10.94 -11.24
CA GLN A 522 -15.25 10.52 -11.78
C GLN A 522 -14.35 11.71 -12.11
N SER A 523 -14.87 12.67 -12.85
CA SER A 523 -14.13 13.86 -13.29
C SER A 523 -13.59 14.69 -12.13
N VAL A 524 -14.45 14.98 -11.14
CA VAL A 524 -14.05 15.77 -9.97
C VAL A 524 -13.05 15.01 -9.10
N THR A 525 -13.21 13.69 -8.96
CA THR A 525 -12.26 12.86 -8.21
C THR A 525 -10.86 12.89 -8.85
N ILE A 526 -10.77 12.82 -10.18
CA ILE A 526 -9.48 12.91 -10.90
C ILE A 526 -8.80 14.24 -10.64
N VAL A 527 -9.54 15.35 -10.74
CA VAL A 527 -9.00 16.69 -10.49
C VAL A 527 -8.51 16.84 -9.04
N ALA A 528 -9.31 16.39 -8.08
CA ALA A 528 -9.00 16.49 -6.66
C ALA A 528 -7.81 15.61 -6.23
N ALA A 529 -7.65 14.43 -6.83
CA ALA A 529 -6.56 13.51 -6.51
C ALA A 529 -5.21 13.92 -7.12
N THR A 530 -5.23 14.69 -8.21
CA THR A 530 -4.02 15.02 -8.99
C THR A 530 -2.88 15.61 -8.15
N PRO A 531 -3.08 16.61 -7.27
CA PRO A 531 -1.99 17.12 -6.45
C PRO A 531 -1.41 16.06 -5.50
N PHE A 532 -2.26 15.18 -4.99
CA PHE A 532 -1.84 14.15 -4.05
C PHE A 532 -1.05 13.01 -4.71
N LEU A 533 -1.24 12.76 -5.99
CA LEU A 533 -0.40 11.83 -6.77
C LEU A 533 1.09 12.20 -6.66
N PHE A 534 1.41 13.49 -6.77
CA PHE A 534 2.78 13.97 -6.64
C PHE A 534 3.30 13.89 -5.20
N VAL A 535 2.42 14.03 -4.21
CA VAL A 535 2.77 13.81 -2.79
C VAL A 535 3.17 12.35 -2.58
N VAL A 536 2.40 11.37 -3.09
CA VAL A 536 2.73 9.94 -2.99
C VAL A 536 4.05 9.62 -3.72
N PHE A 537 4.27 10.20 -4.89
CA PHE A 537 5.53 10.03 -5.61
C PHE A 537 6.72 10.57 -4.82
N ALA A 538 6.59 11.74 -4.21
CA ALA A 538 7.64 12.32 -3.37
C ALA A 538 7.88 11.52 -2.07
N LEU A 539 6.86 10.88 -1.49
CA LEU A 539 7.01 10.00 -0.32
C LEU A 539 8.00 8.86 -0.56
N MET A 540 8.10 8.33 -1.76
CA MET A 540 9.07 7.27 -2.09
C MET A 540 10.51 7.70 -1.80
N PHE A 541 10.86 8.94 -2.14
CA PHE A 541 12.18 9.50 -1.87
C PHE A 541 12.41 9.74 -0.38
N ALA A 542 11.36 10.18 0.34
CA ALA A 542 11.42 10.36 1.79
C ALA A 542 11.66 9.01 2.49
N ILE A 543 10.92 7.96 2.12
CA ILE A 543 11.10 6.59 2.63
C ILE A 543 12.53 6.10 2.40
N VAL A 544 13.04 6.19 1.17
CA VAL A 544 14.38 5.71 0.86
C VAL A 544 15.44 6.46 1.67
N LYS A 545 15.27 7.77 1.86
CA LYS A 545 16.21 8.59 2.64
C LYS A 545 16.19 8.21 4.12
N ASP A 546 15.02 7.97 4.70
CA ASP A 546 14.88 7.48 6.08
C ASP A 546 15.50 6.09 6.25
N LEU A 547 15.15 5.14 5.38
CA LEU A 547 15.63 3.75 5.45
C LEU A 547 17.16 3.64 5.28
N ARG A 548 17.78 4.55 4.51
CA ARG A 548 19.25 4.61 4.37
C ARG A 548 19.98 5.06 5.64
N ASN A 549 19.27 5.75 6.52
CA ASN A 549 19.79 6.23 7.80
C ASN A 549 19.38 5.34 8.98
N ASP A 550 18.65 4.24 8.71
CA ASP A 550 18.27 3.28 9.77
C ASP A 550 19.49 2.53 10.28
N VAL A 551 19.60 2.41 11.60
CA VAL A 551 20.74 1.78 12.30
C VAL A 551 20.97 0.35 11.81
N ILE A 552 19.90 -0.46 11.69
CA ILE A 552 20.02 -1.85 11.21
C ILE A 552 20.62 -1.91 9.79
N TYR A 553 20.23 -0.98 8.92
CA TYR A 553 20.79 -0.92 7.57
C TYR A 553 22.25 -0.49 7.58
N LEU A 554 22.63 0.48 8.42
CA LEU A 554 24.00 0.95 8.54
C LEU A 554 24.91 -0.17 9.08
N ASP A 555 24.50 -0.85 10.15
CA ASP A 555 25.23 -1.99 10.73
C ASP A 555 25.44 -3.12 9.70
N GLN A 556 24.39 -3.50 8.99
CA GLN A 556 24.53 -4.51 7.93
C GLN A 556 25.51 -4.09 6.84
N ARG A 557 25.50 -2.82 6.47
CA ARG A 557 26.42 -2.27 5.46
C ARG A 557 27.87 -2.28 5.93
N GLU A 558 28.12 -1.95 7.20
CA GLU A 558 29.46 -2.00 7.81
C GLU A 558 29.96 -3.43 7.91
N GLN A 559 29.13 -4.35 8.38
CA GLN A 559 29.47 -5.76 8.45
C GLN A 559 29.79 -6.36 7.07
N GLU A 560 29.10 -5.96 6.02
CA GLU A 560 29.44 -6.38 4.66
C GLU A 560 30.76 -5.80 4.15
N ARG A 561 31.06 -4.53 4.48
CA ARG A 561 32.35 -3.92 4.15
C ARG A 561 33.48 -4.67 4.83
N PHE A 562 33.33 -4.95 6.12
CA PHE A 562 34.27 -5.73 6.90
C PHE A 562 34.48 -7.15 6.33
N ASN A 563 33.40 -7.86 6.04
CA ASN A 563 33.46 -9.18 5.44
C ASN A 563 34.16 -9.20 4.06
N ARG A 564 33.94 -8.16 3.23
CA ARG A 564 34.64 -8.00 1.95
C ARG A 564 36.15 -7.76 2.15
N GLN A 565 36.52 -6.93 3.12
CA GLN A 565 37.92 -6.67 3.45
C GLN A 565 38.60 -7.96 3.93
N LEU A 566 37.97 -8.69 4.85
CA LEU A 566 38.46 -10.01 5.31
C LEU A 566 38.61 -11.02 4.16
N ALA A 567 37.69 -11.04 3.21
CA ALA A 567 37.76 -11.95 2.06
C ALA A 567 38.96 -11.60 1.16
N VAL A 568 39.24 -10.32 0.95
CA VAL A 568 40.41 -9.83 0.20
C VAL A 568 41.70 -10.20 0.92
N GLU A 569 41.80 -9.94 2.23
CA GLU A 569 42.97 -10.28 3.03
C GLU A 569 43.24 -11.78 3.07
N ARG A 570 42.20 -12.62 3.24
CA ARG A 570 42.32 -14.08 3.15
C ARG A 570 42.83 -14.56 1.79
N ARG A 571 42.43 -13.88 0.70
CA ARG A 571 42.94 -14.18 -0.65
C ARG A 571 44.41 -13.86 -0.75
N HIS A 572 44.84 -12.66 -0.35
CA HIS A 572 46.26 -12.24 -0.35
C HIS A 572 47.12 -13.09 0.60
N HIS A 573 46.59 -13.54 1.72
CA HIS A 573 47.31 -14.46 2.61
C HIS A 573 47.54 -15.82 1.95
N ARG A 574 46.53 -16.39 1.29
CA ARG A 574 46.68 -17.66 0.53
C ARG A 574 47.67 -17.53 -0.60
N GLU A 575 47.60 -16.48 -1.39
CA GLU A 575 48.54 -16.21 -2.47
C GLU A 575 50.00 -16.11 -1.94
N ARG A 576 50.21 -15.43 -0.80
CA ARG A 576 51.53 -15.33 -0.15
C ARG A 576 52.00 -16.69 0.37
N GLU A 577 51.13 -17.50 0.94
CA GLU A 577 51.50 -18.87 1.38
C GLU A 577 51.83 -19.78 0.21
N GLU A 578 51.06 -19.75 -0.87
CA GLU A 578 51.34 -20.50 -2.08
C GLU A 578 52.68 -20.10 -2.71
N MET A 579 52.96 -18.82 -2.82
CA MET A 579 54.29 -18.32 -3.25
C MET A 579 55.42 -18.77 -2.32
N ARG A 580 55.21 -18.76 -1.01
CA ARG A 580 56.18 -19.24 -0.01
C ARG A 580 56.42 -20.74 -0.13
N LEU A 581 55.38 -21.52 -0.34
CA LEU A 581 55.50 -22.97 -0.60
C LEU A 581 56.17 -23.27 -1.95
N ALA A 582 55.85 -22.53 -3.00
CA ALA A 582 56.49 -22.64 -4.31
C ALA A 582 57.99 -22.30 -4.20
N LYS A 583 58.36 -21.21 -3.50
CA LYS A 583 59.78 -20.86 -3.26
C LYS A 583 60.49 -21.96 -2.46
N LYS A 584 59.85 -22.54 -1.42
CA LYS A 584 60.45 -23.67 -0.67
C LYS A 584 60.58 -24.94 -1.54
N ARG A 585 59.66 -25.23 -2.44
CA ARG A 585 59.75 -26.36 -3.39
C ARG A 585 60.91 -26.14 -4.37
N MET A 586 61.06 -24.93 -4.96
CA MET A 586 62.17 -24.58 -5.84
C MET A 586 63.53 -24.61 -5.15
N ALA A 587 63.62 -24.15 -3.90
CA ALA A 587 64.85 -24.24 -3.12
C ALA A 587 65.25 -25.69 -2.80
N ARG A 588 64.28 -26.59 -2.52
CA ARG A 588 64.54 -28.03 -2.35
C ARG A 588 64.97 -28.71 -3.67
N MET A 589 64.50 -28.25 -4.83
CA MET A 589 64.95 -28.78 -6.15
C MET A 589 66.36 -28.28 -6.51
N LYS A 590 66.76 -27.07 -6.08
CA LYS A 590 68.12 -26.51 -6.34
C LYS A 590 69.20 -27.10 -5.41
N HIS A 591 68.85 -27.67 -4.24
CA HIS A 591 69.75 -28.35 -3.34
C HIS A 591 69.19 -29.75 -3.03
N PRO A 592 69.38 -30.72 -3.91
CA PRO A 592 69.05 -32.10 -3.58
C PRO A 592 69.99 -32.54 -2.47
N THR A 593 69.46 -32.70 -1.26
CA THR A 593 70.23 -33.15 -0.10
C THR A 593 70.85 -34.53 -0.40
N ALA A 594 72.16 -34.64 -0.29
CA ALA A 594 72.95 -35.85 -0.54
C ALA A 594 72.49 -37.11 0.24
N LYS A 595 71.53 -36.96 1.18
CA LYS A 595 70.92 -38.06 1.92
C LYS A 595 69.86 -38.85 1.14
N GLY A 596 69.34 -38.33 0.02
CA GLY A 596 68.36 -39.07 -0.84
C GLY A 596 69.04 -40.01 -1.83
N SER A 597 70.27 -39.65 -2.31
CA SER A 597 71.03 -40.50 -3.24
C SER A 597 71.65 -41.71 -2.56
N ALA A 598 72.07 -41.58 -1.29
CA ALA A 598 72.67 -42.66 -0.54
C ALA A 598 71.61 -43.76 -0.19
N LYS A 599 70.37 -43.40 0.12
CA LYS A 599 69.31 -44.37 0.39
C LYS A 599 68.77 -45.07 -0.88
N SER A 600 68.84 -44.40 -2.03
CA SER A 600 68.45 -44.99 -3.30
C SER A 600 69.58 -45.91 -3.84
N ALA A 601 70.84 -45.53 -3.64
CA ALA A 601 72.00 -46.34 -4.00
C ALA A 601 72.14 -47.57 -3.10
N ALA A 602 71.88 -47.44 -1.79
CA ALA A 602 71.86 -48.60 -0.86
C ALA A 602 70.73 -49.57 -1.20
N LYS A 603 69.55 -49.10 -1.58
CA LYS A 603 68.41 -49.94 -2.00
C LYS A 603 68.58 -50.60 -3.36
N ALA A 604 69.40 -50.01 -4.22
CA ALA A 604 69.78 -50.60 -5.53
C ALA A 604 70.89 -51.66 -5.33
N ALA A 605 71.85 -51.45 -4.43
CA ALA A 605 72.90 -52.40 -4.10
C ALA A 605 72.34 -53.66 -3.41
N ASP A 606 71.37 -53.51 -2.51
CA ASP A 606 70.71 -54.61 -1.82
C ASP A 606 69.83 -55.46 -2.79
N LYS A 607 69.27 -54.86 -3.83
CA LYS A 607 68.50 -55.55 -4.87
C LYS A 607 69.37 -56.33 -5.87
N VAL A 608 70.67 -55.98 -5.99
CA VAL A 608 71.62 -56.71 -6.84
C VAL A 608 72.22 -57.85 -6.05
N ALA A 609 72.49 -57.70 -4.72
CA ALA A 609 73.00 -58.77 -3.86
C ALA A 609 72.00 -59.92 -3.68
N THR A 610 70.72 -59.67 -3.66
CA THR A 610 69.68 -60.66 -3.52
C THR A 610 69.35 -61.48 -4.80
N LYS A 611 69.89 -61.00 -5.96
CA LYS A 611 69.73 -61.74 -7.24
C LYS A 611 70.90 -62.67 -7.60
N SER A 612 72.04 -62.60 -6.91
CA SER A 612 73.21 -63.47 -7.21
C SER A 612 73.35 -64.65 -6.26
N GLY A 613 72.41 -64.88 -5.36
CA GLY A 613 72.44 -66.00 -4.39
C GLY A 613 71.44 -67.16 -4.63
N ARG A 614 70.90 -67.23 -5.88
CA ARG A 614 70.13 -68.43 -6.29
C ARG A 614 70.54 -68.89 -7.66
N LYS A 615 71.62 -69.72 -7.69
CA LYS A 615 71.86 -70.78 -8.66
C LYS A 615 72.40 -71.99 -7.92
#